data_7de483fa5f79c750724b43c4c4d65833
#
_entry.id   7de483fa5f79c750724b43c4c4d65833
#
_cell.length_a   1.000
_cell.length_b   1.000
_cell.length_c   1.000
_cell.angle_alpha   90.00
_cell.angle_beta   90.00
_cell.angle_gamma   90.00
#
_symmetry.space_group_name_H-M   'P 1'
#
loop_
_entity.id
_entity.type
_entity.pdbx_description
1 polymer ?
#
loop_
_entity_poly.entity_id
_entity_poly.type
_entity_poly.pdbx_seq_one_letter_code
_entity_poly.pdbx_strand_id
1 'polypeptide(L)'
;MPLVVKDRIKETSTTSGTGTLTLAGASAGFRSFADIGDGNTTYYAIVDATAGTYEVGIGTYTSSGTTLSRTTILSNSSGTTAAINFAANSKDVFVTYPASKAVYGDESDVAYELHFAASNGILLTNQTVGTTMTFPTGYEGISGKNTAIGSGVTVTVPSGATWTIV
;
A
#
# COMPACT_ATOMS: atom_id res chain seq x y z
N MET A 1 -14.58 8.46 6.20
CA MET A 1 -13.21 8.78 6.64
C MET A 1 -12.27 8.46 5.49
N PRO A 2 -11.57 9.43 4.93
CA PRO A 2 -10.63 9.17 3.85
C PRO A 2 -9.38 8.45 4.35
N LEU A 3 -8.81 7.59 3.50
CA LEU A 3 -7.48 7.03 3.72
C LEU A 3 -6.44 8.06 3.27
N VAL A 4 -5.58 8.48 4.18
CA VAL A 4 -4.55 9.50 3.96
C VAL A 4 -3.18 8.88 4.19
N VAL A 5 -2.28 9.02 3.23
CA VAL A 5 -0.88 8.60 3.34
C VAL A 5 -0.01 9.84 3.16
N LYS A 6 0.93 10.06 4.07
CA LYS A 6 1.87 11.19 4.03
C LYS A 6 3.28 10.75 4.39
N ASP A 7 4.24 11.42 3.81
CA ASP A 7 5.65 11.11 4.00
C ASP A 7 6.16 11.55 5.38
N ARG A 8 7.14 10.79 5.89
CA ARG A 8 7.93 11.11 7.08
C ARG A 8 7.11 11.29 8.35
N ILE A 9 6.01 10.56 8.50
CA ILE A 9 5.28 10.51 9.76
C ILE A 9 5.83 9.38 10.60
N LYS A 10 6.33 9.73 11.80
CA LYS A 10 6.81 8.78 12.81
C LYS A 10 6.70 9.38 14.20
N GLU A 11 6.12 8.62 15.09
CA GLU A 11 6.06 8.87 16.54
C GLU A 11 6.48 7.64 17.31
N THR A 12 6.55 7.74 18.62
CA THR A 12 6.72 6.58 19.50
C THR A 12 5.46 6.33 20.33
N SER A 13 5.34 5.13 20.89
CA SER A 13 4.29 4.76 21.83
C SER A 13 4.82 3.75 22.85
N THR A 14 4.40 3.91 24.10
CA THR A 14 4.64 2.91 25.18
C THR A 14 3.38 2.15 25.56
N THR A 15 2.26 2.39 24.86
CA THR A 15 0.99 1.73 25.15
C THR A 15 1.12 0.22 25.01
N SER A 16 0.70 -0.53 26.00
CA SER A 16 0.65 -2.00 26.00
C SER A 16 -0.72 -2.53 25.58
N GLY A 17 -0.78 -3.82 25.29
CA GLY A 17 -2.03 -4.51 24.95
C GLY A 17 -2.32 -4.57 23.44
N THR A 18 -3.57 -4.91 23.12
CA THR A 18 -4.07 -5.07 21.74
C THR A 18 -4.89 -3.87 21.26
N GLY A 19 -5.08 -2.86 22.11
CA GLY A 19 -5.97 -1.72 21.85
C GLY A 19 -5.32 -0.58 21.08
N THR A 20 -6.00 0.56 21.13
CA THR A 20 -5.57 1.84 20.56
C THR A 20 -4.27 2.31 21.22
N LEU A 21 -3.34 2.84 20.42
CA LEU A 21 -2.09 3.40 20.90
C LEU A 21 -2.24 4.88 21.23
N THR A 22 -1.62 5.32 22.34
CA THR A 22 -1.34 6.75 22.59
C THR A 22 0.02 7.09 21.99
N LEU A 23 0.08 8.13 21.17
CA LEU A 23 1.27 8.58 20.49
C LEU A 23 1.97 9.67 21.32
N ALA A 24 3.30 9.68 21.29
CA ALA A 24 4.12 10.53 22.16
C ALA A 24 4.67 11.80 21.45
N GLY A 25 4.24 12.06 20.23
CA GLY A 25 4.71 13.18 19.42
C GLY A 25 5.80 12.78 18.42
N ALA A 26 6.08 13.68 17.47
CA ALA A 26 6.96 13.42 16.35
C ALA A 26 8.38 13.06 16.78
N SER A 27 8.93 11.99 16.22
CA SER A 27 10.36 11.66 16.33
C SER A 27 11.22 12.74 15.65
N ALA A 28 12.44 12.92 16.12
CA ALA A 28 13.35 13.93 15.53
C ALA A 28 13.51 13.73 14.01
N GLY A 29 13.29 14.79 13.25
CA GLY A 29 13.35 14.77 11.78
C GLY A 29 12.12 14.14 11.09
N PHE A 30 11.07 13.82 11.83
CA PHE A 30 9.80 13.31 11.32
C PHE A 30 8.65 14.27 11.63
N ARG A 31 7.50 14.02 11.02
CA ARG A 31 6.24 14.71 11.25
C ARG A 31 5.36 13.87 12.18
N SER A 32 4.40 14.51 12.85
CA SER A 32 3.45 13.81 13.71
C SER A 32 2.26 13.22 12.94
N PHE A 33 1.57 12.28 13.54
CA PHE A 33 0.31 11.75 13.00
C PHE A 33 -0.81 12.80 12.93
N ALA A 34 -0.68 13.95 13.59
CA ALA A 34 -1.62 15.08 13.44
C ALA A 34 -1.75 15.53 11.98
N ASP A 35 -0.71 15.36 11.16
CA ASP A 35 -0.74 15.67 9.74
C ASP A 35 -1.66 14.74 8.91
N ILE A 36 -2.03 13.58 9.43
CA ILE A 36 -3.06 12.72 8.83
C ILE A 36 -4.42 13.40 8.90
N GLY A 37 -4.65 14.19 9.94
CA GLY A 37 -5.91 14.87 10.23
C GLY A 37 -6.85 14.01 11.07
N ASP A 38 -7.60 14.70 11.93
CA ASP A 38 -8.53 14.07 12.86
C ASP A 38 -9.59 13.21 12.16
N GLY A 39 -9.83 12.02 12.69
CA GLY A 39 -10.81 11.07 12.16
C GLY A 39 -10.41 10.39 10.83
N ASN A 40 -9.27 10.70 10.24
CA ASN A 40 -8.83 10.05 9.02
C ASN A 40 -8.12 8.72 9.31
N THR A 41 -8.24 7.80 8.35
CA THR A 41 -7.51 6.53 8.40
C THR A 41 -6.15 6.65 7.70
N THR A 42 -5.20 5.84 8.11
CA THR A 42 -3.90 5.71 7.45
C THR A 42 -3.36 4.30 7.55
N TYR A 43 -2.43 3.94 6.69
CA TYR A 43 -1.59 2.78 6.89
C TYR A 43 -0.54 3.09 7.94
N TYR A 44 -0.25 2.11 8.80
CA TYR A 44 0.78 2.22 9.81
C TYR A 44 1.65 0.97 9.88
N ALA A 45 2.85 1.12 10.40
CA ALA A 45 3.63 0.04 10.97
C ALA A 45 3.99 0.39 12.42
N ILE A 46 3.97 -0.63 13.28
CA ILE A 46 4.43 -0.59 14.67
C ILE A 46 5.59 -1.56 14.78
N VAL A 47 6.71 -1.12 15.39
CA VAL A 47 7.87 -1.96 15.62
C VAL A 47 8.29 -1.84 17.08
N ASP A 48 8.26 -2.96 17.80
CA ASP A 48 8.88 -3.12 19.11
C ASP A 48 10.22 -3.85 18.94
N ALA A 49 11.30 -3.09 18.80
CA ALA A 49 12.63 -3.65 18.60
C ALA A 49 13.13 -4.43 19.82
N THR A 50 12.64 -4.10 21.02
CA THR A 50 13.02 -4.81 22.26
C THR A 50 12.42 -6.20 22.32
N ALA A 51 11.16 -6.35 21.91
CA ALA A 51 10.46 -7.63 21.89
C ALA A 51 10.63 -8.38 20.56
N GLY A 52 11.19 -7.75 19.52
CA GLY A 52 11.31 -8.32 18.19
C GLY A 52 9.95 -8.52 17.50
N THR A 53 8.94 -7.71 17.85
CA THR A 53 7.59 -7.85 17.30
C THR A 53 7.20 -6.64 16.44
N TYR A 54 6.37 -6.88 15.43
CA TYR A 54 5.84 -5.82 14.57
C TYR A 54 4.38 -6.08 14.19
N GLU A 55 3.73 -5.02 13.75
CA GLU A 55 2.39 -5.04 13.18
C GLU A 55 2.26 -4.00 12.08
N VAL A 56 1.63 -4.37 10.97
CA VAL A 56 1.26 -3.47 9.87
C VAL A 56 -0.25 -3.49 9.71
N GLY A 57 -0.88 -2.32 9.59
CA GLY A 57 -2.32 -2.25 9.53
C GLY A 57 -2.88 -0.95 9.02
N ILE A 58 -4.19 -0.81 9.19
CA ILE A 58 -4.96 0.41 8.95
C ILE A 58 -5.51 0.86 10.30
N GLY A 59 -5.31 2.13 10.63
CA GLY A 59 -5.79 2.75 11.87
C GLY A 59 -6.38 4.12 11.61
N THR A 60 -7.17 4.59 12.56
CA THR A 60 -7.74 5.94 12.56
C THR A 60 -6.97 6.80 13.55
N TYR A 61 -6.49 7.95 13.10
CA TYR A 61 -5.92 8.96 13.99
C TYR A 61 -7.02 9.78 14.64
N THR A 62 -6.92 9.98 15.94
CA THR A 62 -7.82 10.85 16.71
C THR A 62 -7.00 11.89 17.45
N SER A 63 -7.25 13.18 17.17
CA SER A 63 -6.50 14.30 17.75
C SER A 63 -6.77 14.45 19.25
N SER A 64 -8.00 14.18 19.70
CA SER A 64 -8.34 14.11 21.11
C SER A 64 -7.64 12.92 21.76
N GLY A 65 -6.60 13.19 22.55
CA GLY A 65 -5.75 12.17 23.18
C GLY A 65 -4.61 11.67 22.33
N THR A 66 -4.39 12.23 21.12
CA THR A 66 -3.30 11.84 20.20
C THR A 66 -3.19 10.32 20.03
N THR A 67 -4.25 9.71 19.55
CA THR A 67 -4.35 8.25 19.50
C THR A 67 -4.42 7.71 18.07
N LEU A 68 -3.93 6.48 17.90
CA LEU A 68 -4.06 5.69 16.66
C LEU A 68 -4.75 4.38 16.98
N SER A 69 -5.94 4.17 16.41
CA SER A 69 -6.63 2.89 16.52
C SER A 69 -5.95 1.82 15.66
N ARG A 70 -6.23 0.54 15.95
CA ARG A 70 -5.70 -0.62 15.23
C ARG A 70 -6.88 -1.42 14.68
N THR A 71 -7.57 -0.85 13.68
CA THR A 71 -8.88 -1.35 13.21
C THR A 71 -8.77 -2.55 12.28
N THR A 72 -7.71 -2.60 11.47
CA THR A 72 -7.50 -3.70 10.52
C THR A 72 -6.03 -4.05 10.49
N ILE A 73 -5.70 -5.27 10.88
CA ILE A 73 -4.33 -5.78 10.83
C ILE A 73 -4.12 -6.47 9.47
N LEU A 74 -3.10 -6.05 8.75
CA LEU A 74 -2.73 -6.61 7.44
C LEU A 74 -1.65 -7.70 7.56
N SER A 75 -0.68 -7.50 8.47
CA SER A 75 0.44 -8.41 8.70
C SER A 75 1.01 -8.18 10.09
N ASN A 76 1.59 -9.21 10.70
CA ASN A 76 2.29 -9.08 11.98
C ASN A 76 3.37 -10.16 12.13
N SER A 77 4.21 -10.01 13.17
CA SER A 77 5.31 -10.92 13.50
C SER A 77 4.89 -12.35 13.88
N SER A 78 3.59 -12.58 14.14
CA SER A 78 3.05 -13.92 14.42
C SER A 78 2.50 -14.61 13.17
N GLY A 79 2.61 -14.00 11.98
CA GLY A 79 2.07 -14.53 10.74
C GLY A 79 0.53 -14.57 10.68
N THR A 80 -0.14 -13.72 11.47
CA THR A 80 -1.60 -13.66 11.57
C THR A 80 -2.12 -12.24 11.29
N THR A 81 -3.45 -12.08 11.30
CA THR A 81 -4.12 -10.77 11.26
C THR A 81 -4.76 -10.39 12.59
N ALA A 82 -4.37 -11.05 13.68
CA ALA A 82 -4.77 -10.67 15.03
C ALA A 82 -3.87 -9.54 15.56
N ALA A 83 -4.42 -8.63 16.37
CA ALA A 83 -3.63 -7.56 16.96
C ALA A 83 -2.55 -8.12 17.90
N ILE A 84 -1.31 -7.67 17.75
CA ILE A 84 -0.21 -8.02 18.65
C ILE A 84 -0.49 -7.45 20.05
N ASN A 85 -0.34 -8.29 21.08
CA ASN A 85 -0.36 -7.85 22.47
C ASN A 85 1.01 -7.27 22.84
N PHE A 86 1.21 -5.99 22.56
CA PHE A 86 2.47 -5.31 22.82
C PHE A 86 2.74 -5.14 24.32
N ALA A 87 4.02 -5.25 24.70
CA ALA A 87 4.49 -4.86 26.02
C ALA A 87 4.57 -3.31 26.16
N ALA A 88 4.83 -2.82 27.38
CA ALA A 88 4.99 -1.38 27.63
C ALA A 88 6.38 -0.82 27.19
N ASN A 89 7.06 -1.51 26.27
CA ASN A 89 8.28 -1.02 25.65
C ASN A 89 8.02 0.20 24.78
N SER A 90 9.05 0.99 24.51
CA SER A 90 8.98 2.03 23.49
C SER A 90 8.92 1.37 22.12
N LYS A 91 7.89 1.70 21.35
CA LYS A 91 7.66 1.22 19.99
C LYS A 91 7.74 2.37 19.00
N ASP A 92 8.36 2.14 17.87
CA ASP A 92 8.26 3.03 16.72
C ASP A 92 6.91 2.83 16.02
N VAL A 93 6.20 3.91 15.76
CA VAL A 93 4.91 3.93 15.04
C VAL A 93 5.06 4.90 13.86
N PHE A 94 4.90 4.42 12.63
CA PHE A 94 5.12 5.24 11.45
C PHE A 94 4.16 4.89 10.31
N VAL A 95 3.94 5.87 9.42
CA VAL A 95 3.18 5.66 8.20
C VAL A 95 4.04 4.89 7.20
N THR A 96 3.48 3.84 6.63
CA THR A 96 4.09 3.03 5.56
C THR A 96 3.05 2.68 4.51
N TYR A 97 3.47 2.42 3.28
CA TYR A 97 2.58 1.85 2.26
C TYR A 97 2.79 0.33 2.25
N PRO A 98 1.81 -0.45 2.72
CA PRO A 98 1.98 -1.90 2.87
C PRO A 98 2.22 -2.60 1.54
N ALA A 99 3.13 -3.58 1.50
CA ALA A 99 3.42 -4.36 0.30
C ALA A 99 2.16 -5.01 -0.29
N SER A 100 1.24 -5.49 0.56
CA SER A 100 -0.05 -6.08 0.14
C SER A 100 -1.02 -5.07 -0.50
N LYS A 101 -0.68 -3.79 -0.51
CA LYS A 101 -1.47 -2.70 -1.13
C LYS A 101 -0.69 -1.98 -2.23
N ALA A 102 0.60 -2.28 -2.36
CA ALA A 102 1.44 -1.66 -3.36
C ALA A 102 1.20 -2.26 -4.73
N VAL A 103 1.14 -1.39 -5.74
CA VAL A 103 1.30 -1.79 -7.13
C VAL A 103 2.79 -1.70 -7.43
N TYR A 104 3.40 -2.79 -7.82
CA TYR A 104 4.82 -2.84 -8.18
C TYR A 104 5.02 -3.70 -9.42
N GLY A 105 6.03 -3.38 -10.21
CA GLY A 105 6.51 -4.24 -11.30
C GLY A 105 7.32 -5.40 -10.74
N ASP A 106 7.23 -6.55 -11.37
CA ASP A 106 8.17 -7.66 -11.16
C ASP A 106 9.47 -7.41 -11.92
N GLU A 107 10.37 -8.40 -11.92
CA GLU A 107 11.65 -8.34 -12.67
C GLU A 107 11.45 -8.21 -14.20
N SER A 108 10.22 -8.39 -14.70
CA SER A 108 9.84 -8.26 -16.12
C SER A 108 9.02 -6.99 -16.39
N ASP A 109 8.99 -6.03 -15.44
CA ASP A 109 8.17 -4.80 -15.49
C ASP A 109 6.65 -5.06 -15.62
N VAL A 110 6.18 -6.26 -15.27
CA VAL A 110 4.76 -6.56 -15.21
C VAL A 110 4.22 -6.05 -13.88
N ALA A 111 3.26 -5.12 -13.92
CA ALA A 111 2.62 -4.62 -12.71
C ALA A 111 1.62 -5.64 -12.17
N TYR A 112 1.85 -6.13 -10.96
CA TYR A 112 0.89 -6.97 -10.26
C TYR A 112 -0.10 -6.12 -9.46
N GLU A 113 -1.36 -6.57 -9.44
CA GLU A 113 -2.48 -5.95 -8.70
C GLU A 113 -2.82 -4.51 -9.12
N LEU A 114 -2.76 -4.21 -10.42
CA LEU A 114 -3.19 -2.94 -10.92
C LEU A 114 -4.73 -2.84 -10.89
N HIS A 115 -5.28 -2.34 -9.80
CA HIS A 115 -6.67 -1.89 -9.77
C HIS A 115 -6.76 -0.51 -10.43
N PHE A 116 -7.11 -0.46 -11.71
CA PHE A 116 -7.40 0.80 -12.39
C PHE A 116 -8.69 1.41 -11.83
N ALA A 117 -8.56 2.37 -10.93
CA ALA A 117 -9.62 3.29 -10.62
C ALA A 117 -9.30 4.64 -11.26
N ALA A 118 -9.68 4.83 -12.52
CA ALA A 118 -9.80 6.17 -13.05
C ALA A 118 -10.96 6.86 -12.34
N SER A 119 -10.73 8.01 -11.71
CA SER A 119 -11.75 8.72 -10.92
C SER A 119 -12.96 9.23 -11.73
N ASN A 120 -12.92 9.07 -13.04
CA ASN A 120 -13.97 9.48 -14.00
C ASN A 120 -14.35 8.37 -15.00
N GLY A 121 -13.93 7.13 -14.75
CA GLY A 121 -14.29 5.99 -15.61
C GLY A 121 -13.55 5.92 -16.96
N ILE A 122 -12.52 6.74 -17.18
CA ILE A 122 -11.73 6.73 -18.41
C ILE A 122 -10.42 5.97 -18.18
N LEU A 123 -10.19 4.90 -18.96
CA LEU A 123 -8.92 4.20 -19.04
C LEU A 123 -8.03 4.90 -20.09
N LEU A 124 -6.88 5.39 -19.66
CA LEU A 124 -5.88 5.96 -20.56
C LEU A 124 -4.86 4.86 -20.93
N THR A 125 -4.70 4.63 -22.22
CA THR A 125 -3.69 3.70 -22.75
C THR A 125 -2.75 4.44 -23.70
N ASN A 126 -1.51 4.00 -23.78
CA ASN A 126 -0.59 4.51 -24.80
C ASN A 126 -1.09 4.11 -26.19
N GLN A 127 -0.96 5.03 -27.15
CA GLN A 127 -1.31 4.75 -28.54
C GLN A 127 -0.25 3.89 -29.26
N THR A 128 0.94 3.72 -28.68
CA THR A 128 2.01 2.91 -29.28
C THR A 128 2.56 1.93 -28.25
N VAL A 129 2.57 0.66 -28.60
CA VAL A 129 3.33 -0.36 -27.87
C VAL A 129 4.80 -0.18 -28.23
N GLY A 130 5.58 0.37 -27.31
CA GLY A 130 6.99 0.75 -27.55
C GLY A 130 8.01 -0.30 -27.13
N THR A 131 7.59 -1.38 -26.47
CA THR A 131 8.46 -2.44 -25.94
C THR A 131 7.94 -3.80 -26.35
N THR A 132 8.85 -4.71 -26.76
CA THR A 132 8.51 -6.11 -27.04
C THR A 132 7.97 -6.78 -25.77
N MET A 133 6.82 -7.45 -25.90
CA MET A 133 6.17 -8.12 -24.79
C MET A 133 5.50 -9.43 -25.20
N THR A 134 5.34 -10.30 -24.23
CA THR A 134 4.55 -11.53 -24.36
C THR A 134 3.46 -11.52 -23.31
N PHE A 135 2.22 -11.78 -23.72
CA PHE A 135 1.12 -11.92 -22.74
C PHE A 135 1.38 -13.17 -21.90
N PRO A 136 1.21 -13.08 -20.57
CA PRO A 136 1.23 -14.29 -19.74
C PRO A 136 0.10 -15.24 -20.16
N THR A 137 0.32 -16.55 -20.04
CA THR A 137 -0.73 -17.55 -20.34
C THR A 137 -1.96 -17.33 -19.47
N GLY A 138 -3.15 -17.29 -20.08
CA GLY A 138 -4.41 -17.10 -19.39
C GLY A 138 -4.79 -15.63 -19.15
N TYR A 139 -4.05 -14.67 -19.70
CA TYR A 139 -4.38 -13.25 -19.62
C TYR A 139 -5.04 -12.73 -20.89
N GLU A 140 -5.90 -11.73 -20.74
CA GLU A 140 -6.51 -10.98 -21.82
C GLU A 140 -5.99 -9.55 -21.82
N GLY A 141 -5.61 -9.04 -22.99
CA GLY A 141 -5.23 -7.64 -23.19
C GLY A 141 -6.32 -6.86 -23.89
N ILE A 142 -6.49 -5.60 -23.51
CA ILE A 142 -7.39 -4.66 -24.19
C ILE A 142 -6.60 -3.41 -24.57
N SER A 143 -6.75 -2.94 -25.82
CA SER A 143 -6.16 -1.69 -26.28
C SER A 143 -7.13 -0.89 -27.14
N GLY A 144 -6.90 0.42 -27.26
CA GLY A 144 -7.72 1.30 -28.09
C GLY A 144 -7.52 1.05 -29.57
N LYS A 145 -8.53 1.37 -30.39
CA LYS A 145 -8.56 1.14 -31.86
C LYS A 145 -7.40 1.72 -32.65
N ASN A 146 -6.72 2.72 -32.10
CA ASN A 146 -5.59 3.38 -32.75
C ASN A 146 -4.22 2.89 -32.21
N THR A 147 -4.20 1.77 -31.48
CA THR A 147 -2.94 1.23 -30.97
C THR A 147 -2.05 0.74 -32.11
N ALA A 148 -0.86 1.30 -32.20
CA ALA A 148 0.18 0.89 -33.13
C ALA A 148 1.25 0.07 -32.41
N ILE A 149 1.92 -0.83 -33.13
CA ILE A 149 3.14 -1.51 -32.66
C ILE A 149 4.34 -0.74 -33.22
N GLY A 150 5.26 -0.35 -32.35
CA GLY A 150 6.46 0.39 -32.71
C GLY A 150 7.36 -0.42 -33.67
N SER A 151 8.20 0.28 -34.43
CA SER A 151 9.15 -0.39 -35.33
C SER A 151 10.11 -1.28 -34.53
N GLY A 152 10.27 -2.54 -34.95
CA GLY A 152 11.13 -3.52 -34.24
C GLY A 152 10.52 -4.11 -32.94
N VAL A 153 9.31 -3.75 -32.61
CA VAL A 153 8.59 -4.28 -31.43
C VAL A 153 7.75 -5.48 -31.85
N THR A 154 7.70 -6.49 -30.99
CA THR A 154 6.86 -7.68 -31.16
C THR A 154 5.93 -7.83 -29.98
N VAL A 155 4.64 -8.04 -30.23
CA VAL A 155 3.66 -8.46 -29.23
C VAL A 155 3.29 -9.91 -29.49
N THR A 156 3.60 -10.79 -28.54
CA THR A 156 3.27 -12.21 -28.63
C THR A 156 2.04 -12.52 -27.80
N VAL A 157 1.01 -13.07 -28.46
CA VAL A 157 -0.21 -13.56 -27.80
C VAL A 157 -0.17 -15.08 -27.84
N PRO A 158 0.18 -15.75 -26.73
CA PRO A 158 0.28 -17.21 -26.70
C PRO A 158 -1.09 -17.88 -26.77
N SER A 159 -1.10 -19.19 -26.98
CA SER A 159 -2.34 -19.99 -26.94
C SER A 159 -3.03 -19.83 -25.55
N GLY A 160 -4.34 -19.54 -25.57
CA GLY A 160 -5.14 -19.30 -24.37
C GLY A 160 -5.08 -17.87 -23.84
N ALA A 161 -4.39 -16.95 -24.53
CA ALA A 161 -4.47 -15.52 -24.28
C ALA A 161 -5.22 -14.82 -25.43
N THR A 162 -5.77 -13.65 -25.15
CA THR A 162 -6.52 -12.85 -26.15
C THR A 162 -6.08 -11.39 -26.09
N TRP A 163 -5.95 -10.75 -27.25
CA TRP A 163 -5.78 -9.29 -27.33
C TRP A 163 -6.97 -8.69 -28.08
N THR A 164 -7.76 -7.90 -27.39
CA THR A 164 -8.92 -7.20 -27.94
C THR A 164 -8.58 -5.74 -28.20
N ILE A 165 -8.80 -5.29 -29.42
CA ILE A 165 -8.66 -3.88 -29.85
C ILE A 165 -10.06 -3.28 -29.97
N VAL A 166 -10.39 -2.24 -29.19
CA VAL A 166 -11.70 -1.61 -29.10
C VAL A 166 -11.69 -0.17 -29.56
#